data_2affc940f6984d7e29924767b1e69166
#
_entry.id   2affc940f6984d7e29924767b1e69166
#
_cell.length_a   1.000
_cell.length_b   1.000
_cell.length_c   1.000
_cell.angle_alpha   90.00
_cell.angle_beta   90.00
_cell.angle_gamma   90.00
#
_symmetry.space_group_name_H-M   'P 1'
#
loop_
_entity.id
_entity.type
_entity.pdbx_description
1 polymer ?
#
loop_
_entity_poly.entity_id
_entity_poly.type
_entity_poly.pdbx_seq_one_letter_code
_entity_poly.pdbx_strand_id
1 'polypeptide(L)'
;MLTIYTHPLINRFQQILSQSLILATITTTTLISANFSINTTAFAQTPNINSTEVTNYAKAVLAMEPVRQQAFEEIKKLIGSKDIPKIICNDPNTVTALPGKAKDVAIKYCNNSQKIVEENKLTTERFNQITVEIQTSKTLKKQVYNTLLRLQKTSLTPPSK
;
A
#
# COMPACT_ATOMS: atom_id res chain seq x y z
N MET A 1 -28.25 -10.91 -21.72
CA MET A 1 -26.83 -11.21 -21.84
C MET A 1 -26.10 -10.35 -20.83
N LEU A 2 -25.89 -10.86 -19.62
CA LEU A 2 -25.22 -10.14 -18.51
C LEU A 2 -23.71 -10.38 -18.63
N THR A 3 -22.99 -9.36 -19.04
CA THR A 3 -21.53 -9.38 -19.09
C THR A 3 -21.03 -9.18 -17.66
N ILE A 4 -20.49 -10.23 -17.07
CA ILE A 4 -19.84 -10.18 -15.76
C ILE A 4 -18.51 -9.46 -15.96
N TYR A 5 -18.45 -8.21 -15.50
CA TYR A 5 -17.19 -7.47 -15.36
C TYR A 5 -16.38 -8.11 -14.25
N THR A 6 -15.44 -8.96 -14.62
CA THR A 6 -14.42 -9.46 -13.68
C THR A 6 -13.52 -8.29 -13.32
N HIS A 7 -13.65 -7.79 -12.09
CA HIS A 7 -12.88 -6.68 -11.57
C HIS A 7 -11.38 -6.97 -11.58
N PRO A 8 -10.55 -6.12 -12.18
CA PRO A 8 -9.10 -6.31 -12.26
C PRO A 8 -8.36 -6.08 -10.94
N LEU A 9 -9.07 -5.78 -9.84
CA LEU A 9 -8.49 -5.49 -8.53
C LEU A 9 -7.70 -6.67 -7.94
N ILE A 10 -8.15 -7.90 -8.16
CA ILE A 10 -7.52 -9.10 -7.59
C ILE A 10 -6.18 -9.40 -8.28
N ASN A 11 -6.11 -9.21 -9.60
CA ASN A 11 -4.89 -9.48 -10.35
C ASN A 11 -3.80 -8.42 -10.13
N ARG A 12 -4.16 -7.17 -9.85
CA ARG A 12 -3.18 -6.11 -9.59
C ARG A 12 -2.55 -6.22 -8.20
N PHE A 13 -3.28 -6.76 -7.22
CA PHE A 13 -2.70 -7.01 -5.89
C PHE A 13 -1.60 -8.08 -5.92
N GLN A 14 -1.68 -9.05 -6.84
CA GLN A 14 -0.63 -10.04 -7.05
C GLN A 14 0.57 -9.48 -7.82
N GLN A 15 0.39 -8.54 -8.74
CA GLN A 15 1.47 -7.95 -9.53
C GLN A 15 2.40 -7.04 -8.74
N ILE A 16 1.89 -6.36 -7.69
CA ILE A 16 2.71 -5.49 -6.82
C ILE A 16 3.68 -6.29 -5.95
N LEU A 17 3.41 -7.59 -5.75
CA LEU A 17 4.16 -8.44 -4.83
C LEU A 17 5.28 -9.26 -5.49
N SER A 18 5.45 -9.18 -6.81
CA SER A 18 6.40 -10.04 -7.53
C SER A 18 7.71 -9.35 -7.96
N GLN A 19 7.92 -8.07 -7.69
CA GLN A 19 9.14 -7.39 -8.15
C GLN A 19 9.88 -6.69 -7.00
N SER A 20 10.63 -7.44 -6.22
CA SER A 20 11.80 -6.94 -5.47
C SER A 20 12.58 -8.10 -4.87
N LEU A 21 13.32 -8.82 -5.69
CA LEU A 21 14.47 -9.62 -5.29
C LEU A 21 15.71 -8.94 -5.88
N ILE A 22 16.29 -8.01 -5.15
CA ILE A 22 17.68 -7.56 -5.41
C ILE A 22 18.55 -8.14 -4.30
N LEU A 23 19.27 -9.19 -4.67
CA LEU A 23 20.38 -9.74 -3.90
C LEU A 23 21.56 -8.77 -3.99
N ALA A 24 21.86 -8.09 -2.91
CA ALA A 24 23.12 -7.39 -2.75
C ALA A 24 24.05 -8.21 -1.86
N THR A 25 24.96 -8.95 -2.47
CA THR A 25 26.12 -9.57 -1.80
C THR A 25 27.15 -8.50 -1.52
N ILE A 26 27.37 -8.16 -0.28
CA ILE A 26 28.55 -7.38 0.14
C ILE A 26 29.45 -8.28 0.98
N THR A 27 30.53 -8.72 0.36
CA THR A 27 31.69 -9.32 1.04
C THR A 27 32.66 -8.21 1.40
N THR A 28 32.84 -7.93 2.68
CA THR A 28 34.03 -7.24 3.17
C THR A 28 34.48 -7.86 4.50
N THR A 29 35.60 -8.53 4.42
CA THR A 29 36.42 -9.01 5.54
C THR A 29 37.17 -7.83 6.14
N THR A 30 36.97 -7.51 7.42
CA THR A 30 37.96 -6.83 8.23
C THR A 30 37.89 -7.34 9.67
N LEU A 31 38.97 -7.97 10.09
CA LEU A 31 39.27 -8.39 11.43
C LEU A 31 39.58 -7.15 12.27
N ILE A 32 38.76 -6.82 13.26
CA ILE A 32 39.17 -6.02 14.39
C ILE A 32 38.55 -6.63 15.65
N SER A 33 39.41 -7.24 16.46
CA SER A 33 39.07 -7.74 17.78
C SER A 33 38.85 -6.56 18.74
N ALA A 34 37.60 -6.34 19.14
CA ALA A 34 37.32 -5.57 20.35
C ALA A 34 36.06 -6.20 21.00
N ASN A 35 36.28 -6.77 22.19
CA ASN A 35 35.25 -7.30 23.07
C ASN A 35 34.28 -6.17 23.47
N PHE A 36 33.22 -6.00 22.72
CA PHE A 36 32.07 -5.22 23.16
C PHE A 36 30.85 -6.17 23.13
N SER A 37 30.60 -6.78 24.30
CA SER A 37 29.36 -7.52 24.51
C SER A 37 28.20 -6.53 24.58
N ILE A 38 27.72 -6.06 23.43
CA ILE A 38 26.45 -5.39 23.35
C ILE A 38 25.43 -6.46 22.97
N ASN A 39 24.86 -7.12 23.98
CA ASN A 39 23.66 -7.90 23.84
C ASN A 39 22.46 -6.95 23.57
N THR A 40 22.46 -6.24 22.48
CA THR A 40 21.25 -5.63 21.95
C THR A 40 20.62 -6.64 21.01
N THR A 41 19.91 -7.62 21.55
CA THR A 41 18.83 -8.26 20.82
C THR A 41 17.77 -7.18 20.59
N ALA A 42 17.92 -6.42 19.52
CA ALA A 42 16.83 -5.67 18.97
C ALA A 42 15.82 -6.72 18.47
N PHE A 43 14.96 -7.20 19.37
CA PHE A 43 13.72 -7.82 18.95
C PHE A 43 12.97 -6.73 18.20
N ALA A 44 13.03 -6.77 16.88
CA ALA A 44 12.02 -6.12 16.06
C ALA A 44 10.69 -6.75 16.47
N GLN A 45 10.02 -6.13 17.45
CA GLN A 45 8.67 -6.54 17.83
C GLN A 45 7.84 -6.41 16.57
N THR A 46 7.47 -7.56 16.01
CA THR A 46 6.48 -7.61 14.93
C THR A 46 5.28 -6.85 15.45
N PRO A 47 4.88 -5.74 14.81
CA PRO A 47 3.82 -4.90 15.34
C PRO A 47 2.56 -5.74 15.47
N ASN A 48 2.05 -5.87 16.70
CA ASN A 48 0.83 -6.63 16.95
C ASN A 48 -0.35 -5.92 16.23
N ILE A 49 -0.73 -6.47 15.07
CA ILE A 49 -1.82 -5.95 14.24
C ILE A 49 -3.07 -6.77 14.57
N ASN A 50 -4.04 -6.11 15.20
CA ASN A 50 -5.29 -6.75 15.62
C ASN A 50 -6.34 -6.78 14.48
N SER A 51 -7.41 -7.55 14.67
CA SER A 51 -8.46 -7.74 13.67
C SER A 51 -9.24 -6.45 13.32
N THR A 52 -9.35 -5.52 14.26
CA THR A 52 -9.97 -4.21 14.02
C THR A 52 -9.10 -3.38 13.08
N GLU A 53 -7.80 -3.36 13.29
CA GLU A 53 -6.86 -2.66 12.41
C GLU A 53 -6.82 -3.28 11.01
N VAL A 54 -6.88 -4.61 10.90
CA VAL A 54 -7.01 -5.30 9.60
C VAL A 54 -8.28 -4.86 8.88
N THR A 55 -9.40 -4.73 9.59
CA THR A 55 -10.67 -4.28 9.02
C THR A 55 -10.61 -2.81 8.60
N ASN A 56 -10.05 -1.94 9.43
CA ASN A 56 -9.88 -0.52 9.14
C ASN A 56 -8.95 -0.31 7.95
N TYR A 57 -7.84 -1.05 7.90
CA TYR A 57 -6.93 -1.05 6.77
C TYR A 57 -7.63 -1.46 5.46
N ALA A 58 -8.36 -2.55 5.48
CA ALA A 58 -9.09 -3.04 4.31
C ALA A 58 -10.15 -2.03 3.83
N LYS A 59 -10.88 -1.36 4.75
CA LYS A 59 -11.81 -0.29 4.40
C LYS A 59 -11.11 0.90 3.76
N ALA A 60 -9.98 1.35 4.33
CA ALA A 60 -9.19 2.44 3.78
C ALA A 60 -8.70 2.11 2.36
N VAL A 61 -8.18 0.89 2.13
CA VAL A 61 -7.73 0.43 0.80
C VAL A 61 -8.88 0.47 -0.20
N LEU A 62 -10.07 -0.03 0.15
CA LEU A 62 -11.24 -0.02 -0.74
C LEU A 62 -11.72 1.41 -1.05
N ALA A 63 -11.76 2.28 -0.06
CA ALA A 63 -12.15 3.68 -0.25
C ALA A 63 -11.12 4.48 -1.08
N MET A 64 -9.84 4.11 -0.99
CA MET A 64 -8.76 4.76 -1.71
C MET A 64 -8.71 4.39 -3.21
N GLU A 65 -9.18 3.21 -3.57
CA GLU A 65 -9.03 2.67 -4.93
C GLU A 65 -9.67 3.56 -6.02
N PRO A 66 -10.93 4.05 -5.89
CA PRO A 66 -11.51 4.93 -6.91
C PRO A 66 -10.73 6.26 -7.03
N VAL A 67 -10.24 6.80 -5.93
CA VAL A 67 -9.44 8.04 -5.92
C VAL A 67 -8.10 7.82 -6.62
N ARG A 68 -7.48 6.67 -6.38
CA ARG A 68 -6.25 6.25 -7.06
C ARG A 68 -6.45 6.08 -8.57
N GLN A 69 -7.52 5.43 -8.99
CA GLN A 69 -7.83 5.23 -10.41
C GLN A 69 -8.06 6.56 -11.11
N GLN A 70 -8.85 7.45 -10.51
CA GLN A 70 -9.09 8.79 -11.07
C GLN A 70 -7.80 9.57 -11.23
N ALA A 71 -6.96 9.63 -10.19
CA ALA A 71 -5.68 10.32 -10.24
C ALA A 71 -4.75 9.72 -11.31
N PHE A 72 -4.71 8.39 -11.40
CA PHE A 72 -3.91 7.69 -12.41
C PHE A 72 -4.32 8.07 -13.84
N GLU A 73 -5.61 8.04 -14.15
CA GLU A 73 -6.12 8.39 -15.49
C GLU A 73 -5.89 9.88 -15.82
N GLU A 74 -6.03 10.75 -14.83
CA GLU A 74 -5.80 12.19 -15.02
C GLU A 74 -4.32 12.48 -15.26
N ILE A 75 -3.41 11.90 -14.46
CA ILE A 75 -1.96 12.04 -14.65
C ILE A 75 -1.57 11.50 -16.03
N LYS A 76 -2.07 10.34 -16.42
CA LYS A 76 -1.78 9.73 -17.71
C LYS A 76 -2.14 10.64 -18.89
N LYS A 77 -3.29 11.31 -18.82
CA LYS A 77 -3.71 12.29 -19.82
C LYS A 77 -2.78 13.50 -19.88
N LEU A 78 -2.30 13.96 -18.71
CA LEU A 78 -1.49 15.17 -18.62
C LEU A 78 -0.05 14.96 -19.09
N ILE A 79 0.53 13.78 -18.86
CA ILE A 79 1.93 13.51 -19.24
C ILE A 79 2.05 12.85 -20.61
N GLY A 80 0.94 12.39 -21.21
CA GLY A 80 0.95 11.75 -22.54
C GLY A 80 1.80 10.48 -22.62
N SER A 81 2.29 9.98 -21.49
CA SER A 81 3.22 8.85 -21.40
C SER A 81 2.47 7.54 -21.18
N LYS A 82 3.03 6.46 -21.71
CA LYS A 82 2.55 5.10 -21.45
C LYS A 82 2.90 4.64 -20.03
N ASP A 83 4.02 5.16 -19.48
CA ASP A 83 4.55 4.77 -18.19
C ASP A 83 4.42 5.91 -17.18
N ILE A 84 3.49 5.77 -16.24
CA ILE A 84 3.37 6.69 -15.13
C ILE A 84 4.39 6.28 -14.06
N PRO A 85 5.24 7.22 -13.60
CA PRO A 85 6.18 6.92 -12.52
C PRO A 85 5.44 6.51 -11.25
N LYS A 86 6.07 5.66 -10.45
CA LYS A 86 5.52 5.24 -9.17
C LYS A 86 5.40 6.44 -8.24
N ILE A 87 4.19 6.77 -7.81
CA ILE A 87 3.91 7.84 -6.86
C ILE A 87 3.84 7.25 -5.45
N ILE A 88 4.70 7.76 -4.56
CA ILE A 88 4.78 7.34 -3.16
C ILE A 88 4.55 8.58 -2.30
N CYS A 89 3.40 8.65 -1.64
CA CYS A 89 2.97 9.87 -0.94
C CYS A 89 3.88 10.28 0.23
N ASN A 90 4.61 9.35 0.84
CA ASN A 90 5.62 9.64 1.86
C ASN A 90 7.04 9.85 1.30
N ASP A 91 7.19 9.88 -0.02
CA ASP A 91 8.44 10.26 -0.70
C ASP A 91 8.18 11.46 -1.61
N PRO A 92 8.46 12.69 -1.14
CA PRO A 92 8.22 13.92 -1.91
C PRO A 92 8.90 13.92 -3.28
N ASN A 93 10.03 13.24 -3.45
CA ASN A 93 10.76 13.20 -4.72
C ASN A 93 9.93 12.56 -5.83
N THR A 94 9.14 11.54 -5.52
CA THR A 94 8.30 10.86 -6.51
C THR A 94 7.15 11.74 -7.01
N VAL A 95 6.69 12.68 -6.18
CA VAL A 95 5.64 13.64 -6.53
C VAL A 95 6.22 14.84 -7.26
N THR A 96 7.38 15.36 -6.79
CA THR A 96 8.02 16.53 -7.40
C THR A 96 8.62 16.25 -8.77
N ALA A 97 8.90 14.99 -9.08
CA ALA A 97 9.37 14.56 -10.41
C ALA A 97 8.29 14.69 -11.50
N LEU A 98 7.02 14.82 -11.12
CA LEU A 98 5.93 14.99 -12.08
C LEU A 98 5.87 16.43 -12.60
N PRO A 99 5.61 16.65 -13.92
CA PRO A 99 5.52 17.98 -14.48
C PRO A 99 4.18 18.67 -14.18
N GLY A 100 4.24 19.99 -13.93
CA GLY A 100 3.09 20.91 -13.90
C GLY A 100 1.84 20.36 -13.22
N LYS A 101 0.71 20.34 -13.93
CA LYS A 101 -0.60 19.89 -13.43
C LYS A 101 -0.64 18.43 -12.97
N ALA A 102 0.21 17.56 -13.51
CA ALA A 102 0.29 16.16 -13.06
C ALA A 102 0.77 16.06 -11.61
N LYS A 103 1.68 16.95 -11.20
CA LYS A 103 2.13 17.09 -9.82
C LYS A 103 0.98 17.52 -8.90
N ASP A 104 0.15 18.47 -9.32
CA ASP A 104 -0.98 18.95 -8.52
C ASP A 104 -2.00 17.82 -8.28
N VAL A 105 -2.27 17.02 -9.32
CA VAL A 105 -3.13 15.82 -9.21
C VAL A 105 -2.55 14.82 -8.22
N ALA A 106 -1.23 14.56 -8.26
CA ALA A 106 -0.57 13.66 -7.33
C ALA A 106 -0.63 14.16 -5.87
N ILE A 107 -0.41 15.46 -5.64
CA ILE A 107 -0.54 16.08 -4.32
C ILE A 107 -1.97 15.92 -3.80
N LYS A 108 -2.97 16.22 -4.62
CA LYS A 108 -4.39 16.05 -4.27
C LYS A 108 -4.72 14.61 -3.93
N TYR A 109 -4.21 13.66 -4.71
CA TYR A 109 -4.36 12.23 -4.42
C TYR A 109 -3.76 11.86 -3.07
N CYS A 110 -2.55 12.31 -2.76
CA CYS A 110 -1.89 12.02 -1.49
C CYS A 110 -2.65 12.61 -0.29
N ASN A 111 -3.12 13.85 -0.39
CA ASN A 111 -3.90 14.48 0.66
C ASN A 111 -5.25 13.75 0.89
N ASN A 112 -5.93 13.36 -0.19
CA ASN A 112 -7.16 12.57 -0.08
C ASN A 112 -6.91 11.18 0.52
N SER A 113 -5.80 10.54 0.15
CA SER A 113 -5.43 9.23 0.70
C SER A 113 -5.17 9.30 2.19
N GLN A 114 -4.46 10.32 2.67
CA GLN A 114 -4.26 10.56 4.09
C GLN A 114 -5.60 10.71 4.83
N LYS A 115 -6.49 11.56 4.32
CA LYS A 115 -7.81 11.77 4.90
C LYS A 115 -8.63 10.47 4.96
N ILE A 116 -8.61 9.66 3.91
CA ILE A 116 -9.29 8.35 3.88
C ILE A 116 -8.74 7.43 4.96
N VAL A 117 -7.41 7.40 5.18
CA VAL A 117 -6.78 6.61 6.24
C VAL A 117 -7.27 7.05 7.62
N GLU A 118 -7.30 8.35 7.89
CA GLU A 118 -7.75 8.94 9.16
C GLU A 118 -9.25 8.67 9.41
N GLU A 119 -10.11 8.83 8.39
CA GLU A 119 -11.54 8.51 8.46
C GLU A 119 -11.79 7.03 8.80
N ASN A 120 -10.87 6.15 8.40
CA ASN A 120 -10.89 4.73 8.76
C ASN A 120 -10.13 4.42 10.06
N LYS A 121 -9.90 5.43 10.92
CA LYS A 121 -9.35 5.26 12.27
C LYS A 121 -7.96 4.64 12.31
N LEU A 122 -7.13 4.99 11.34
CA LEU A 122 -5.71 4.69 11.32
C LEU A 122 -4.92 5.99 11.19
N THR A 123 -3.72 6.04 11.78
CA THR A 123 -2.75 7.07 11.41
C THR A 123 -2.04 6.65 10.13
N THR A 124 -1.47 7.62 9.41
CA THR A 124 -0.69 7.34 8.19
C THR A 124 0.48 6.40 8.49
N GLU A 125 1.16 6.60 9.62
CA GLU A 125 2.28 5.75 10.06
C GLU A 125 1.82 4.31 10.29
N ARG A 126 0.67 4.14 10.97
CA ARG A 126 0.12 2.81 11.23
C ARG A 126 -0.33 2.11 9.97
N PHE A 127 -0.97 2.83 9.06
CA PHE A 127 -1.34 2.31 7.75
C PHE A 127 -0.11 1.83 6.96
N ASN A 128 0.97 2.64 6.91
CA ASN A 128 2.21 2.28 6.24
C ASN A 128 2.90 1.08 6.90
N GLN A 129 2.90 1.01 8.24
CA GLN A 129 3.44 -0.13 8.99
C GLN A 129 2.70 -1.44 8.63
N ILE A 130 1.37 -1.42 8.59
CA ILE A 130 0.57 -2.57 8.17
C ILE A 130 0.90 -2.94 6.72
N THR A 131 1.05 -1.95 5.84
CA THR A 131 1.41 -2.17 4.41
C THR A 131 2.74 -2.89 4.26
N VAL A 132 3.75 -2.51 5.04
CA VAL A 132 5.06 -3.17 5.04
C VAL A 132 4.95 -4.60 5.58
N GLU A 133 4.23 -4.79 6.69
CA GLU A 133 4.08 -6.11 7.32
C GLU A 133 3.33 -7.11 6.43
N ILE A 134 2.36 -6.66 5.63
CA ILE A 134 1.68 -7.52 4.64
C ILE A 134 2.65 -8.11 3.61
N GLN A 135 3.78 -7.45 3.33
CA GLN A 135 4.76 -7.94 2.36
C GLN A 135 5.54 -9.15 2.90
N THR A 136 5.76 -9.22 4.20
CA THR A 136 6.55 -10.26 4.87
C THR A 136 5.70 -11.34 5.54
N SER A 137 4.52 -10.97 6.07
CA SER A 137 3.63 -11.88 6.80
C SER A 137 2.57 -12.51 5.90
N LYS A 138 2.75 -13.79 5.56
CA LYS A 138 1.76 -14.57 4.79
C LYS A 138 0.40 -14.63 5.50
N THR A 139 0.39 -14.70 6.83
CA THR A 139 -0.83 -14.76 7.64
C THR A 139 -1.60 -13.45 7.57
N LEU A 140 -0.93 -12.32 7.79
CA LEU A 140 -1.56 -10.99 7.70
C LEU A 140 -2.08 -10.72 6.29
N LYS A 141 -1.30 -11.05 5.27
CA LYS A 141 -1.72 -10.95 3.88
C LYS A 141 -3.03 -11.69 3.62
N LYS A 142 -3.15 -12.93 4.10
CA LYS A 142 -4.38 -13.73 3.98
C LYS A 142 -5.56 -13.11 4.73
N GLN A 143 -5.32 -12.58 5.94
CA GLN A 143 -6.36 -11.91 6.73
C GLN A 143 -6.90 -10.67 6.03
N VAL A 144 -6.01 -9.80 5.53
CA VAL A 144 -6.40 -8.60 4.77
C VAL A 144 -7.16 -8.98 3.50
N TYR A 145 -6.66 -9.94 2.73
CA TYR A 145 -7.32 -10.41 1.52
C TYR A 145 -8.75 -10.92 1.77
N ASN A 146 -8.93 -11.78 2.77
CA ASN A 146 -10.23 -12.30 3.14
C ASN A 146 -11.18 -11.19 3.62
N THR A 147 -10.65 -10.19 4.32
CA THR A 147 -11.43 -9.04 4.79
C THR A 147 -11.88 -8.17 3.63
N LEU A 148 -11.01 -7.90 2.66
CA LEU A 148 -11.35 -7.18 1.43
C LEU A 148 -12.47 -7.87 0.66
N LEU A 149 -12.37 -9.19 0.44
CA LEU A 149 -13.42 -9.96 -0.23
C LEU A 149 -14.76 -9.88 0.50
N ARG A 150 -14.75 -9.99 1.82
CA ARG A 150 -15.96 -9.91 2.64
C ARG A 150 -16.61 -8.54 2.53
N LEU A 151 -15.83 -7.46 2.64
CA LEU A 151 -16.33 -6.09 2.56
C LEU A 151 -16.92 -5.79 1.17
N GLN A 152 -16.27 -6.24 0.09
CA GLN A 152 -16.79 -6.09 -1.26
C GLN A 152 -18.14 -6.80 -1.46
N LYS A 153 -18.27 -8.05 -0.96
CA LYS A 153 -19.54 -8.78 -1.03
C LYS A 153 -20.66 -8.05 -0.29
N THR A 154 -20.37 -7.53 0.90
CA THR A 154 -21.37 -6.80 1.70
C THR A 154 -21.83 -5.50 0.98
N SER A 155 -20.94 -4.84 0.27
CA SER A 155 -21.28 -3.62 -0.50
C SER A 155 -22.15 -3.90 -1.72
N LEU A 156 -22.14 -5.13 -2.23
CA LEU A 156 -22.91 -5.56 -3.41
C LEU A 156 -24.28 -6.14 -3.06
N THR A 157 -24.55 -6.43 -1.77
CA THR A 157 -25.83 -6.97 -1.31
C THR A 157 -26.69 -5.80 -0.84
N PRO A 158 -27.79 -5.46 -1.51
CA PRO A 158 -28.71 -4.44 -1.01
C PRO A 158 -29.28 -4.89 0.36
N PRO A 159 -29.57 -3.96 1.27
CA PRO A 159 -30.19 -4.30 2.53
C PRO A 159 -31.52 -5.02 2.27
N SER A 160 -31.65 -6.24 2.79
CA SER A 160 -32.92 -6.95 2.80
C SER A 160 -33.93 -6.10 3.59
N LYS A 161 -34.99 -5.67 2.89
CA LYS A 161 -36.14 -4.99 3.51
C LYS A 161 -36.85 -5.94 4.46
#